data_71ccd351d8f6c7ac2fd56312ccd9c9c0
#
_entry.id   71ccd351d8f6c7ac2fd56312ccd9c9c0
#
_cell.length_a   1.000
_cell.length_b   1.000
_cell.length_c   1.000
_cell.angle_alpha   90.00
_cell.angle_beta   90.00
_cell.angle_gamma   90.00
#
_symmetry.space_group_name_H-M   'P 1'
#
loop_
_entity.id
_entity.type
_entity.pdbx_description
1 polymer ?
#
loop_
_entity_poly.entity_id
_entity_poly.type
_entity_poly.pdbx_seq_one_letter_code
_entity_poly.pdbx_strand_id
1 'polypeptide(L)'
;MAKQLVNINNNSISRAVTSDYKKAICEYIWNGFDAKATNVELKYEADELGNITSMSITDDGEGINRESLHETFGCYQDSIKKRSFQWSSQVKGNQGRGRYAFNCFADKAEWDTVFKRVGDLLRHKLYIDKGDNHHFDDGEDSDLKVVHNRQTGTVVSFSNVN
;
A
#
# COMPACT_ATOMS: atom_id res chain seq x y z
N MET A 1 -18.97 -2.07 -3.95
CA MET A 1 -17.51 -2.25 -3.90
C MET A 1 -17.02 -2.64 -5.30
N ALA A 2 -16.18 -1.80 -5.88
CA ALA A 2 -15.63 -2.05 -7.20
C ALA A 2 -14.30 -2.81 -7.06
N LYS A 3 -14.34 -4.15 -7.25
CA LYS A 3 -13.14 -4.96 -7.27
C LYS A 3 -12.42 -4.80 -8.61
N GLN A 4 -11.18 -4.38 -8.55
CA GLN A 4 -10.30 -4.24 -9.71
C GLN A 4 -9.40 -5.46 -9.83
N LEU A 5 -9.29 -6.01 -11.05
CA LEU A 5 -8.45 -7.17 -11.33
C LEU A 5 -6.96 -6.77 -11.33
N VAL A 6 -6.15 -7.55 -10.66
CA VAL A 6 -4.69 -7.47 -10.75
C VAL A 6 -4.20 -8.49 -11.78
N ASN A 7 -3.38 -8.05 -12.72
CA ASN A 7 -2.80 -8.94 -13.72
C ASN A 7 -1.65 -9.75 -13.10
N ILE A 8 -1.96 -10.97 -12.62
CA ILE A 8 -1.03 -11.84 -11.89
C ILE A 8 -1.02 -13.24 -12.50
N ASN A 9 0.17 -13.85 -12.53
CA ASN A 9 0.31 -15.29 -12.78
C ASN A 9 0.18 -16.05 -11.44
N ASN A 10 -0.73 -17.03 -11.36
CA ASN A 10 -1.19 -17.71 -10.14
C ASN A 10 -0.11 -18.27 -9.20
N ASN A 11 1.09 -18.54 -9.71
CA ASN A 11 2.21 -19.09 -8.91
C ASN A 11 3.18 -18.01 -8.40
N SER A 12 2.90 -16.74 -8.66
CA SER A 12 3.89 -15.67 -8.45
C SER A 12 3.81 -15.04 -7.05
N ILE A 13 2.61 -14.94 -6.46
CA ILE A 13 2.45 -14.30 -5.14
C ILE A 13 3.10 -15.14 -4.04
N SER A 14 2.76 -16.42 -3.95
CA SER A 14 3.24 -17.30 -2.89
C SER A 14 4.77 -17.50 -2.88
N ARG A 15 5.40 -17.39 -4.06
CA ARG A 15 6.87 -17.45 -4.19
C ARG A 15 7.59 -16.12 -3.95
N ALA A 16 6.86 -15.03 -4.01
CA ALA A 16 7.42 -13.69 -3.99
C ALA A 16 7.20 -12.96 -2.66
N VAL A 17 6.22 -13.40 -1.85
CA VAL A 17 5.99 -12.86 -0.53
C VAL A 17 7.04 -13.40 0.43
N THR A 18 7.77 -12.50 1.07
CA THR A 18 8.72 -12.90 2.13
C THR A 18 7.96 -13.54 3.29
N SER A 19 8.55 -14.58 3.89
CA SER A 19 8.08 -15.12 5.17
C SER A 19 8.62 -14.35 6.39
N ASP A 20 9.50 -13.40 6.15
CA ASP A 20 10.12 -12.56 7.18
C ASP A 20 9.30 -11.27 7.36
N TYR A 21 8.54 -11.21 8.45
CA TYR A 21 7.70 -10.05 8.76
C TYR A 21 8.48 -8.74 8.90
N LYS A 22 9.75 -8.78 9.33
CA LYS A 22 10.60 -7.58 9.44
C LYS A 22 10.88 -6.99 8.07
N LYS A 23 11.19 -7.85 7.10
CA LYS A 23 11.37 -7.42 5.70
C LYS A 23 10.05 -6.90 5.12
N ALA A 24 8.93 -7.57 5.45
CA ALA A 24 7.62 -7.14 5.02
C ALA A 24 7.27 -5.73 5.53
N ILE A 25 7.50 -5.44 6.79
CA ILE A 25 7.31 -4.11 7.37
C ILE A 25 8.22 -3.09 6.70
N CYS A 26 9.49 -3.42 6.46
CA CYS A 26 10.42 -2.54 5.77
C CYS A 26 9.96 -2.17 4.35
N GLU A 27 9.27 -3.06 3.62
CA GLU A 27 8.71 -2.73 2.30
C GLU A 27 7.70 -1.58 2.38
N TYR A 28 6.83 -1.54 3.40
CA TYR A 28 5.89 -0.44 3.58
C TYR A 28 6.58 0.87 3.98
N ILE A 29 7.59 0.80 4.85
CA ILE A 29 8.39 1.96 5.22
C ILE A 29 9.09 2.54 3.99
N TRP A 30 9.68 1.69 3.14
CA TRP A 30 10.31 2.12 1.90
C TRP A 30 9.31 2.71 0.90
N ASN A 31 8.08 2.18 0.84
CA ASN A 31 7.04 2.75 -0.01
C ASN A 31 6.71 4.20 0.39
N GLY A 32 6.71 4.52 1.68
CA GLY A 32 6.56 5.89 2.17
C GLY A 32 7.68 6.81 1.65
N PHE A 33 8.94 6.40 1.80
CA PHE A 33 10.07 7.18 1.27
C PHE A 33 10.08 7.27 -0.26
N ASP A 34 9.67 6.21 -0.96
CA ASP A 34 9.51 6.25 -2.42
C ASP A 34 8.41 7.24 -2.85
N ALA A 35 7.40 7.47 -2.00
CA ALA A 35 6.39 8.51 -2.16
C ALA A 35 6.86 9.90 -1.68
N LYS A 36 8.16 10.09 -1.48
CA LYS A 36 8.81 11.32 -1.03
C LYS A 36 8.41 11.78 0.38
N ALA A 37 8.03 10.84 1.24
CA ALA A 37 7.78 11.15 2.63
C ALA A 37 9.05 11.64 3.32
N THR A 38 8.87 12.59 4.23
CA THR A 38 9.92 13.07 5.13
C THR A 38 9.83 12.37 6.48
N ASN A 39 8.65 11.82 6.80
CA ASN A 39 8.40 11.09 8.03
C ASN A 39 7.57 9.84 7.75
N VAL A 40 8.00 8.71 8.31
CA VAL A 40 7.25 7.45 8.30
C VAL A 40 7.16 6.93 9.73
N GLU A 41 5.94 6.72 10.20
CA GLU A 41 5.64 6.30 11.57
C GLU A 41 5.00 4.92 11.58
N LEU A 42 5.54 4.01 12.41
CA LEU A 42 4.93 2.71 12.71
C LEU A 42 4.23 2.79 14.06
N LYS A 43 2.95 2.42 14.11
CA LYS A 43 2.17 2.25 15.35
C LYS A 43 1.64 0.83 15.43
N TYR A 44 1.58 0.31 16.66
CA TYR A 44 0.94 -0.98 16.93
C TYR A 44 0.31 -0.97 18.32
N GLU A 45 -0.69 -1.80 18.48
CA GLU A 45 -1.30 -2.12 19.77
C GLU A 45 -1.08 -3.59 20.08
N ALA A 46 -0.86 -3.91 21.34
CA ALA A 46 -0.71 -5.27 21.81
C ALA A 46 -1.68 -5.56 22.97
N ASP A 47 -2.13 -6.81 23.06
CA ASP A 47 -2.92 -7.28 24.17
C ASP A 47 -2.07 -7.51 25.43
N GLU A 48 -2.70 -7.92 26.53
CA GLU A 48 -2.02 -8.20 27.81
C GLU A 48 -1.01 -9.36 27.73
N LEU A 49 -1.12 -10.21 26.72
CA LEU A 49 -0.21 -11.33 26.46
C LEU A 49 0.94 -10.94 25.52
N GLY A 50 0.94 -9.72 25.01
CA GLY A 50 1.95 -9.22 24.09
C GLY A 50 1.70 -9.54 22.61
N ASN A 51 0.52 -10.08 22.26
CA ASN A 51 0.17 -10.29 20.86
C ASN A 51 -0.24 -8.96 20.21
N ILE A 52 0.26 -8.69 19.02
CA ILE A 52 -0.11 -7.48 18.28
C ILE A 52 -1.55 -7.62 17.78
N THR A 53 -2.42 -6.71 18.18
CA THR A 53 -3.85 -6.69 17.82
C THR A 53 -4.13 -5.77 16.65
N SER A 54 -3.37 -4.70 16.52
CA SER A 54 -3.44 -3.77 15.39
C SER A 54 -2.07 -3.23 15.05
N MET A 55 -1.87 -2.90 13.78
CA MET A 55 -0.65 -2.24 13.30
C MET A 55 -0.98 -1.31 12.15
N SER A 56 -0.31 -0.15 12.11
CA SER A 56 -0.41 0.79 11.01
C SER A 56 0.94 1.45 10.71
N ILE A 57 1.12 1.82 9.45
CA ILE A 57 2.27 2.59 8.98
C ILE A 57 1.72 3.83 8.30
N THR A 58 2.16 5.00 8.77
CA THR A 58 1.72 6.30 8.28
C THR A 58 2.91 7.02 7.65
N ASP A 59 2.71 7.58 6.47
CA ASP A 59 3.67 8.44 5.81
C ASP A 59 3.04 9.80 5.46
N ASP A 60 3.88 10.82 5.31
CA ASP A 60 3.54 12.17 4.86
C ASP A 60 3.94 12.42 3.40
N GLY A 61 4.00 11.37 2.59
CA GLY A 61 4.37 11.43 1.18
C GLY A 61 3.30 12.03 0.27
N GLU A 62 3.45 11.82 -1.04
CA GLU A 62 2.53 12.39 -2.05
C GLU A 62 1.15 11.71 -2.08
N GLY A 63 0.99 10.60 -1.36
CA GLY A 63 -0.21 9.77 -1.41
C GLY A 63 -0.30 8.94 -2.69
N ILE A 64 -1.42 8.22 -2.85
CA ILE A 64 -1.67 7.33 -3.99
C ILE A 64 -2.72 7.97 -4.88
N ASN A 65 -2.33 8.35 -6.10
CA ASN A 65 -3.25 8.93 -7.07
C ASN A 65 -4.21 7.85 -7.59
N ARG A 66 -5.50 8.07 -7.42
CA ARG A 66 -6.54 7.13 -7.86
C ARG A 66 -6.54 6.91 -9.37
N GLU A 67 -6.23 7.94 -10.16
CA GLU A 67 -6.23 7.84 -11.63
C GLU A 67 -5.13 6.92 -12.16
N SER A 68 -4.04 6.74 -11.40
CA SER A 68 -2.94 5.85 -11.75
C SER A 68 -3.01 4.47 -11.07
N LEU A 69 -4.11 4.14 -10.37
CA LEU A 69 -4.22 2.89 -9.62
C LEU A 69 -4.02 1.65 -10.49
N HIS A 70 -4.59 1.64 -11.70
CA HIS A 70 -4.42 0.50 -12.61
C HIS A 70 -2.95 0.27 -12.96
N GLU A 71 -2.18 1.32 -13.09
CA GLU A 71 -0.74 1.24 -13.38
C GLU A 71 0.10 0.88 -12.15
N THR A 72 -0.33 1.29 -10.95
CA THR A 72 0.41 1.12 -9.70
C THR A 72 -0.01 -0.14 -8.94
N PHE A 73 -1.32 -0.40 -8.83
CA PHE A 73 -1.90 -1.54 -8.12
C PHE A 73 -2.36 -2.66 -9.05
N GLY A 74 -2.75 -2.36 -10.29
CA GLY A 74 -3.18 -3.35 -11.28
C GLY A 74 -2.04 -4.20 -11.86
N CYS A 75 -0.78 -3.74 -11.78
CA CYS A 75 0.38 -4.41 -12.38
C CYS A 75 1.25 -5.08 -11.31
N TYR A 76 1.22 -6.40 -11.26
CA TYR A 76 2.12 -7.19 -10.42
C TYR A 76 3.45 -7.42 -11.16
N GLN A 77 4.56 -7.18 -10.48
CA GLN A 77 5.94 -7.29 -11.02
C GLN A 77 6.27 -6.32 -12.18
N ASP A 78 5.33 -5.52 -12.63
CA ASP A 78 5.52 -4.62 -13.78
C ASP A 78 5.22 -3.17 -13.38
N SER A 79 5.79 -2.74 -12.24
CA SER A 79 5.55 -1.39 -11.74
C SER A 79 6.19 -0.34 -12.67
N ILE A 80 5.59 0.84 -12.71
CA ILE A 80 6.11 2.03 -13.42
C ILE A 80 7.57 2.31 -13.03
N LYS A 81 7.98 1.94 -11.82
CA LYS A 81 9.36 2.03 -11.34
C LYS A 81 10.36 1.27 -12.22
N LYS A 82 9.93 0.23 -12.96
CA LYS A 82 10.75 -0.45 -13.98
C LYS A 82 10.97 0.38 -15.25
N ARG A 83 10.01 1.22 -15.62
CA ARG A 83 10.07 2.03 -16.85
C ARG A 83 10.94 3.27 -16.67
N SER A 84 11.10 3.76 -15.45
CA SER A 84 11.94 4.93 -15.11
C SER A 84 13.40 4.57 -14.78
N PHE A 85 13.84 3.37 -15.10
CA PHE A 85 15.13 2.79 -14.70
C PHE A 85 16.38 3.51 -15.20
N GLN A 86 16.26 4.58 -15.96
CA GLN A 86 17.44 5.30 -16.45
C GLN A 86 18.02 6.32 -15.47
N TRP A 87 17.38 6.65 -14.33
CA TRP A 87 17.80 7.83 -13.58
C TRP A 87 17.98 7.73 -12.05
N SER A 88 17.68 6.63 -11.38
CA SER A 88 18.11 6.51 -9.97
C SER A 88 18.24 5.05 -9.49
N SER A 89 19.44 4.70 -9.12
CA SER A 89 19.79 3.45 -8.41
C SER A 89 19.25 3.40 -6.97
N GLN A 90 18.41 4.34 -6.55
CA GLN A 90 17.96 4.51 -5.17
C GLN A 90 16.53 4.02 -4.89
N VAL A 91 15.73 3.70 -5.91
CA VAL A 91 14.35 3.24 -5.72
C VAL A 91 14.32 1.73 -5.54
N LYS A 92 14.10 1.25 -4.30
CA LYS A 92 14.10 -0.17 -3.94
C LYS A 92 12.81 -0.93 -4.28
N GLY A 93 11.69 -0.31 -4.50
CA GLY A 93 10.38 -0.96 -4.67
C GLY A 93 10.06 -1.44 -6.10
N ASN A 94 10.97 -2.13 -6.79
CA ASN A 94 10.95 -2.24 -8.26
C ASN A 94 10.01 -3.30 -8.86
N GLN A 95 9.22 -4.06 -8.06
CA GLN A 95 8.52 -5.25 -8.58
C GLN A 95 7.01 -5.28 -8.30
N GLY A 96 6.42 -4.24 -7.71
CA GLY A 96 5.00 -4.21 -7.36
C GLY A 96 4.58 -5.30 -6.36
N ARG A 97 5.53 -5.92 -5.67
CA ARG A 97 5.31 -7.01 -4.71
C ARG A 97 5.08 -6.49 -3.29
N GLY A 98 5.62 -5.32 -2.97
CA GLY A 98 5.63 -4.78 -1.61
C GLY A 98 4.23 -4.66 -0.99
N ARG A 99 3.20 -4.33 -1.81
CA ARG A 99 1.82 -4.23 -1.34
C ARG A 99 1.23 -5.55 -0.81
N TYR A 100 1.79 -6.71 -1.20
CA TYR A 100 1.37 -8.03 -0.72
C TYR A 100 2.21 -8.56 0.44
N ALA A 101 3.21 -7.81 0.88
CA ALA A 101 4.11 -8.24 1.94
C ALA A 101 3.36 -8.52 3.27
N PHE A 102 2.19 -7.89 3.50
CA PHE A 102 1.36 -8.15 4.68
C PHE A 102 0.90 -9.61 4.81
N ASN A 103 0.85 -10.37 3.72
CA ASN A 103 0.38 -11.75 3.73
C ASN A 103 1.17 -12.67 4.68
N CYS A 104 2.37 -12.27 5.11
CA CYS A 104 3.16 -13.05 6.06
C CYS A 104 2.79 -12.76 7.53
N PHE A 105 2.04 -11.69 7.83
CA PHE A 105 1.72 -11.29 9.20
C PHE A 105 0.30 -10.78 9.43
N ALA A 106 -0.51 -10.61 8.38
CA ALA A 106 -1.88 -10.13 8.50
C ALA A 106 -2.78 -10.72 7.40
N ASP A 107 -4.10 -10.64 7.58
CA ASP A 107 -5.07 -11.13 6.60
C ASP A 107 -5.58 -10.03 5.67
N LYS A 108 -5.54 -8.77 6.11
CA LYS A 108 -6.03 -7.63 5.33
C LYS A 108 -5.11 -6.44 5.46
N ALA A 109 -5.01 -5.68 4.38
CA ALA A 109 -4.38 -4.37 4.36
C ALA A 109 -5.34 -3.34 3.77
N GLU A 110 -5.45 -2.20 4.45
CA GLU A 110 -6.21 -1.02 4.03
C GLU A 110 -5.25 0.14 3.85
N TRP A 111 -5.31 0.83 2.72
CA TRP A 111 -4.63 2.09 2.48
C TRP A 111 -5.67 3.21 2.53
N ASP A 112 -5.53 4.13 3.47
CA ASP A 112 -6.27 5.39 3.55
C ASP A 112 -5.32 6.49 3.08
N THR A 113 -5.55 7.05 1.92
CA THR A 113 -4.58 7.91 1.26
C THR A 113 -5.18 9.25 0.85
N VAL A 114 -4.38 10.30 0.99
CA VAL A 114 -4.68 11.66 0.55
C VAL A 114 -3.65 12.07 -0.48
N PHE A 115 -4.10 12.45 -1.66
CA PHE A 115 -3.26 12.92 -2.76
C PHE A 115 -3.75 14.25 -3.31
N LYS A 116 -2.89 14.97 -4.03
CA LYS A 116 -3.22 16.26 -4.63
C LYS A 116 -3.59 16.11 -6.10
N ARG A 117 -4.71 16.71 -6.50
CA ARG A 117 -5.16 16.82 -7.89
C ARG A 117 -5.68 18.22 -8.19
N VAL A 118 -5.01 18.92 -9.14
CA VAL A 118 -5.42 20.24 -9.64
C VAL A 118 -5.78 21.26 -8.52
N GLY A 119 -4.99 21.26 -7.44
CA GLY A 119 -5.19 22.18 -6.31
C GLY A 119 -6.01 21.61 -5.14
N ASP A 120 -6.82 20.59 -5.38
CA ASP A 120 -7.61 19.92 -4.34
C ASP A 120 -6.85 18.77 -3.69
N LEU A 121 -7.13 18.55 -2.41
CA LEU A 121 -6.72 17.34 -1.69
C LEU A 121 -7.87 16.34 -1.72
N LEU A 122 -7.61 15.19 -2.27
CA LEU A 122 -8.57 14.11 -2.43
C LEU A 122 -8.18 12.91 -1.59
N ARG A 123 -9.15 12.35 -0.88
CA ARG A 123 -8.98 11.14 -0.05
C ARG A 123 -9.74 9.98 -0.65
N HIS A 124 -9.12 8.82 -0.66
CA HIS A 124 -9.79 7.55 -0.95
C HIS A 124 -9.14 6.38 -0.18
N LYS A 125 -9.77 5.24 -0.23
CA LYS A 125 -9.30 4.02 0.41
C LYS A 125 -9.12 2.89 -0.58
N LEU A 126 -8.18 2.01 -0.29
CA LEU A 126 -7.88 0.80 -1.04
C LEU A 126 -7.83 -0.37 -0.08
N TYR A 127 -8.24 -1.54 -0.54
CA TYR A 127 -8.28 -2.76 0.26
C TYR A 127 -7.70 -3.94 -0.52
N ILE A 128 -6.88 -4.74 0.15
CA ILE A 128 -6.47 -6.06 -0.32
C ILE A 128 -6.73 -7.06 0.78
N ASP A 129 -7.40 -8.16 0.43
CA ASP A 129 -7.63 -9.31 1.29
C ASP A 129 -6.68 -10.43 0.90
N LYS A 130 -6.03 -11.08 1.87
CA LYS A 130 -5.13 -12.22 1.64
C LYS A 130 -5.83 -13.39 0.96
N GLY A 131 -7.14 -13.56 1.21
CA GLY A 131 -7.95 -14.57 0.54
C GLY A 131 -8.27 -14.25 -0.92
N ASP A 132 -8.09 -12.99 -1.35
CA ASP A 132 -8.39 -12.52 -2.70
C ASP A 132 -7.30 -11.59 -3.25
N ASN A 133 -6.07 -12.07 -3.27
CA ASN A 133 -4.92 -11.31 -3.75
C ASN A 133 -4.96 -10.95 -5.24
N HIS A 134 -5.91 -11.50 -6.01
CA HIS A 134 -6.09 -11.19 -7.43
C HIS A 134 -6.86 -9.89 -7.66
N HIS A 135 -7.49 -9.36 -6.62
CA HIS A 135 -8.24 -8.13 -6.69
C HIS A 135 -7.77 -7.15 -5.63
N PHE A 136 -7.87 -5.88 -5.93
CA PHE A 136 -7.92 -4.82 -4.93
C PHE A 136 -9.26 -4.10 -5.05
N ASP A 137 -9.76 -3.63 -3.93
CA ASP A 137 -10.99 -2.82 -3.89
C ASP A 137 -10.58 -1.35 -3.72
N ASP A 138 -10.95 -0.51 -4.67
CA ASP A 138 -10.69 0.93 -4.65
C ASP A 138 -11.92 1.75 -4.22
N GLY A 139 -12.96 1.07 -3.74
CA GLY A 139 -14.22 1.69 -3.39
C GLY A 139 -15.01 2.16 -4.62
N GLU A 140 -16.00 3.01 -4.39
CA GLU A 140 -16.80 3.64 -5.44
C GLU A 140 -16.31 5.06 -5.72
N ASP A 141 -16.72 5.64 -6.85
CA ASP A 141 -16.37 7.04 -7.17
C ASP A 141 -16.93 8.02 -6.12
N SER A 142 -18.04 7.67 -5.47
CA SER A 142 -18.61 8.39 -4.35
C SER A 142 -17.71 8.44 -3.10
N ASP A 143 -16.75 7.52 -2.99
CA ASP A 143 -15.82 7.44 -1.86
C ASP A 143 -14.63 8.40 -2.01
N LEU A 144 -14.42 8.95 -3.22
CA LEU A 144 -13.44 9.99 -3.44
C LEU A 144 -13.93 11.31 -2.85
N LYS A 145 -13.29 11.78 -1.79
CA LYS A 145 -13.72 12.96 -1.04
C LYS A 145 -12.69 14.07 -1.09
N VAL A 146 -13.15 15.29 -1.37
CA VAL A 146 -12.34 16.49 -1.12
C VAL A 146 -12.18 16.68 0.37
N VAL A 147 -10.94 16.83 0.82
CA VAL A 147 -10.62 17.05 2.23
C VAL A 147 -9.94 18.40 2.42
N HIS A 148 -10.30 19.07 3.52
CA HIS A 148 -9.73 20.34 3.92
C HIS A 148 -8.90 20.13 5.19
N ASN A 149 -7.89 20.97 5.41
CA ASN A 149 -7.02 20.94 6.59
C ASN A 149 -6.29 19.59 6.80
N ARG A 150 -5.96 18.90 5.72
CA ARG A 150 -5.12 17.70 5.73
C ARG A 150 -3.86 17.92 4.88
N GLN A 151 -2.90 17.04 5.06
CA GLN A 151 -1.71 16.92 4.21
C GLN A 151 -1.86 15.68 3.33
N THR A 152 -1.09 15.61 2.25
CA THR A 152 -0.92 14.38 1.49
C THR A 152 -0.24 13.32 2.34
N GLY A 153 -0.44 12.07 2.01
CA GLY A 153 0.19 10.94 2.69
C GLY A 153 -0.69 9.71 2.68
N THR A 154 -0.20 8.65 3.27
CA THR A 154 -0.91 7.37 3.32
C THR A 154 -0.82 6.76 4.71
N VAL A 155 -1.92 6.18 5.16
CA VAL A 155 -1.97 5.28 6.32
C VAL A 155 -2.26 3.89 5.80
N VAL A 156 -1.36 2.95 6.04
CA VAL A 156 -1.60 1.52 5.77
C VAL A 156 -1.92 0.85 7.09
N SER A 157 -3.12 0.31 7.22
CA SER A 157 -3.60 -0.40 8.40
C SER A 157 -3.73 -1.89 8.12
N PHE A 158 -3.30 -2.72 9.07
CA PHE A 158 -3.33 -4.16 8.95
C PHE A 158 -4.30 -4.75 9.98
N SER A 159 -5.12 -5.71 9.54
CA SER A 159 -6.10 -6.39 10.37
C SER A 159 -5.81 -7.88 10.46
N ASN A 160 -6.21 -8.49 11.59
CA ASN A 160 -5.92 -9.88 11.91
C ASN A 160 -4.42 -10.15 11.82
N VAL A 161 -3.66 -9.42 12.62
CA VAL A 161 -2.20 -9.57 12.71
C VAL A 161 -1.90 -10.87 13.46
N ASN A 162 -1.01 -11.72 12.93
CA ASN A 162 -0.66 -13.07 13.46
C ASN A 162 0.81 -13.13 13.86
#